data_40ea5c28531725f7bb0fdffa06cb902c
#
_entry.id   40ea5c28531725f7bb0fdffa06cb902c
#
_cell.length_a   1.000
_cell.length_b   1.000
_cell.length_c   1.000
_cell.angle_alpha   90.00
_cell.angle_beta   90.00
_cell.angle_gamma   90.00
#
_symmetry.space_group_name_H-M   'P 1'
#
loop_
_entity.id
_entity.type
_entity.pdbx_description
1 polymer ?
#
loop_
_entity_poly.entity_id
_entity_poly.type
_entity_poly.pdbx_seq_one_letter_code
_entity_poly.pdbx_strand_id
1 'polypeptide(L)'
;MRRGERVLTDRTLKALKDVGWYTDRDLPGFSVRVLPSGSKVFAARYVPRGSRIRRTVALGKWGVVTLKQARDKARAILSAAALGDDPGRRAPTWAAWP
;
A
#
# COMPACT_ATOMS: atom_id res chain seq x y z
N MET A 1 -5.95 -16.47 -11.18
CA MET A 1 -5.80 -15.31 -10.29
C MET A 1 -4.53 -15.46 -9.48
N ARG A 2 -3.72 -14.43 -9.41
CA ARG A 2 -2.51 -14.50 -8.60
C ARG A 2 -2.82 -14.52 -7.12
N ARG A 3 -2.02 -15.29 -6.37
CA ARG A 3 -2.06 -15.27 -4.93
C ARG A 3 -1.72 -13.85 -4.45
N GLY A 4 -2.53 -13.30 -3.55
CA GLY A 4 -2.32 -11.96 -3.02
C GLY A 4 -3.01 -10.84 -3.79
N GLU A 5 -3.59 -11.11 -4.97
CA GLU A 5 -4.42 -10.13 -5.67
C GLU A 5 -5.89 -10.31 -5.30
N ARG A 6 -6.51 -9.26 -4.79
CA ARG A 6 -7.93 -9.25 -4.48
C ARG A 6 -8.43 -7.82 -4.28
N VAL A 7 -9.73 -7.61 -4.40
CA VAL A 7 -10.32 -6.32 -4.09
C VAL A 7 -10.27 -6.13 -2.58
N LEU A 8 -9.60 -5.08 -2.12
CA LEU A 8 -9.49 -4.79 -0.69
C LEU A 8 -10.75 -4.09 -0.19
N THR A 9 -11.48 -4.76 0.67
CA THR A 9 -12.65 -4.24 1.35
C THR A 9 -12.48 -4.51 2.84
N ASP A 10 -13.29 -3.87 3.68
CA ASP A 10 -13.23 -4.14 5.13
C ASP A 10 -13.48 -5.62 5.42
N ARG A 11 -14.39 -6.24 4.68
CA ARG A 11 -14.68 -7.66 4.82
C ARG A 11 -13.47 -8.53 4.46
N THR A 12 -12.81 -8.19 3.34
CA THR A 12 -11.61 -8.91 2.92
C THR A 12 -10.48 -8.73 3.94
N LEU A 13 -10.30 -7.52 4.44
CA LEU A 13 -9.26 -7.22 5.43
C LEU A 13 -9.46 -8.01 6.71
N LYS A 14 -10.71 -8.15 7.18
CA LYS A 14 -11.00 -8.98 8.35
C LYS A 14 -10.64 -10.44 8.13
N ALA A 15 -10.82 -10.92 6.91
CA ALA A 15 -10.56 -12.32 6.56
C ALA A 15 -9.09 -12.63 6.34
N LEU A 16 -8.25 -11.63 6.08
CA LEU A 16 -6.83 -11.84 5.84
C LEU A 16 -6.10 -12.17 7.14
N LYS A 17 -5.53 -13.36 7.21
CA LYS A 17 -4.82 -13.84 8.41
C LYS A 17 -3.38 -14.25 8.12
N ASP A 18 -3.10 -14.65 6.89
CA ASP A 18 -1.77 -15.10 6.51
C ASP A 18 -0.82 -13.93 6.34
N VAL A 19 0.36 -14.03 6.93
CA VAL A 19 1.41 -13.01 6.81
C VAL A 19 1.80 -12.86 5.35
N GLY A 20 1.91 -11.61 4.89
CA GLY A 20 2.34 -11.34 3.53
C GLY A 20 1.76 -10.06 2.98
N TRP A 21 2.04 -9.84 1.69
CA TRP A 21 1.57 -8.70 0.94
C TRP A 21 0.36 -9.08 0.10
N TYR A 22 -0.63 -8.20 0.08
CA TYR A 22 -1.84 -8.35 -0.73
C TYR A 22 -2.07 -7.06 -1.50
N THR A 23 -2.20 -7.15 -2.81
CA THR A 23 -2.36 -6.00 -3.70
C THR A 23 -3.82 -5.84 -4.07
N ASP A 24 -4.30 -4.59 -4.10
CA ASP A 24 -5.65 -4.27 -4.54
C ASP A 24 -5.74 -4.45 -6.06
N ARG A 25 -6.75 -5.20 -6.51
CA ARG A 25 -6.99 -5.41 -7.93
C ARG A 25 -7.44 -4.12 -8.62
N ASP A 26 -8.25 -3.30 -7.94
CA ASP A 26 -8.86 -2.11 -8.51
C ASP A 26 -7.93 -0.90 -8.54
N LEU A 27 -6.92 -0.90 -7.67
CA LEU A 27 -5.95 0.19 -7.60
C LEU A 27 -4.55 -0.40 -7.53
N PRO A 28 -3.93 -0.67 -8.69
CA PRO A 28 -2.57 -1.23 -8.72
C PRO A 28 -1.59 -0.36 -7.94
N GLY A 29 -0.78 -1.00 -7.10
CA GLY A 29 0.16 -0.30 -6.23
C GLY A 29 -0.38 -0.04 -4.83
N PHE A 30 -1.70 -0.06 -4.62
CA PHE A 30 -2.29 -0.01 -3.29
C PHE A 30 -2.27 -1.41 -2.69
N SER A 31 -1.63 -1.54 -1.54
CA SER A 31 -1.40 -2.85 -0.94
C SER A 31 -1.62 -2.81 0.56
N VAL A 32 -1.81 -3.99 1.14
CA VAL A 32 -1.83 -4.17 2.59
C VAL A 32 -0.82 -5.25 2.95
N ARG A 33 -0.08 -5.03 4.03
CA ARG A 33 0.81 -6.03 4.59
C ARG A 33 0.22 -6.56 5.88
N VAL A 34 0.07 -7.88 5.96
CA VAL A 34 -0.35 -8.57 7.18
C VAL A 34 0.92 -8.98 7.91
N LEU A 35 1.07 -8.50 9.13
CA LEU A 35 2.24 -8.76 9.97
C LEU A 35 2.02 -9.99 10.85
N PRO A 36 3.10 -10.60 11.37
CA PRO A 36 2.99 -11.75 12.28
C PRO A 36 2.11 -11.47 13.51
N SER A 37 2.05 -10.22 13.96
CA SER A 37 1.19 -9.80 15.07
C SER A 37 -0.30 -9.78 14.72
N GLY A 38 -0.65 -9.94 13.45
CA GLY A 38 -2.01 -9.81 12.96
C GLY A 38 -2.37 -8.39 12.53
N SER A 39 -1.49 -7.42 12.75
CA SER A 39 -1.70 -6.05 12.30
C SER A 39 -1.65 -5.97 10.78
N LYS A 40 -2.48 -5.07 10.22
CA LYS A 40 -2.54 -4.85 8.78
C LYS A 40 -2.19 -3.40 8.49
N VAL A 41 -1.18 -3.18 7.65
CA VAL A 41 -0.68 -1.84 7.34
C VAL A 41 -0.86 -1.58 5.85
N PHE A 42 -1.53 -0.49 5.53
CA PHE A 42 -1.69 -0.07 4.13
C PHE A 42 -0.41 0.58 3.63
N ALA A 43 -0.10 0.35 2.36
CA ALA A 43 1.06 0.94 1.72
C ALA A 43 0.79 1.23 0.25
N ALA A 44 1.47 2.23 -0.28
CA ALA A 44 1.54 2.48 -1.72
C ALA A 44 2.89 1.98 -2.21
N ARG A 45 2.88 1.12 -3.21
CA ARG A 45 4.09 0.51 -3.79
C ARG A 45 4.17 0.88 -5.26
N TYR A 46 5.28 1.46 -5.66
CA TYR A 46 5.50 1.88 -7.04
C TYR A 46 6.98 1.85 -7.38
N VAL A 47 7.29 1.85 -8.67
CA VAL A 47 8.66 1.99 -9.16
C VAL A 47 8.77 3.39 -9.74
N PRO A 48 9.63 4.26 -9.16
CA PRO A 48 9.81 5.61 -9.71
C PRO A 48 10.28 5.56 -11.16
N ARG A 49 9.84 6.54 -11.95
CA ARG A 49 10.25 6.64 -13.34
C ARG A 49 11.77 6.73 -13.44
N GLY A 50 12.36 5.92 -14.29
CA GLY A 50 13.81 5.85 -14.47
C GLY A 50 14.55 5.05 -13.41
N SER A 51 13.83 4.46 -12.46
CA SER A 51 14.41 3.62 -11.42
C SER A 51 14.03 2.16 -11.63
N ARG A 52 14.83 1.26 -11.06
CA ARG A 52 14.51 -0.18 -11.00
C ARG A 52 14.14 -0.60 -9.59
N ILE A 53 14.24 0.32 -8.64
CA ILE A 53 14.03 0.04 -7.23
C ILE A 53 12.60 0.45 -6.86
N ARG A 54 11.86 -0.49 -6.25
CA ARG A 54 10.51 -0.23 -5.80
C ARG A 54 10.52 0.64 -4.55
N ARG A 55 9.67 1.65 -4.53
CA ARG A 55 9.37 2.44 -3.34
C ARG A 55 8.15 1.87 -2.64
N THR A 56 8.17 1.88 -1.31
CA THR A 56 7.02 1.49 -0.49
C THR A 56 6.80 2.58 0.55
N VAL A 57 5.62 3.19 0.52
CA VAL A 57 5.25 4.27 1.43
C VAL A 57 4.11 3.79 2.32
N ALA A 58 4.34 3.76 3.64
CA ALA A 58 3.30 3.39 4.59
C ALA A 58 2.21 4.46 4.63
N LEU A 59 0.96 4.04 4.55
CA LEU A 59 -0.20 4.92 4.53
C LEU A 59 -0.90 4.98 5.88
N GLY A 60 -0.74 3.96 6.68
CA GLY A 60 -1.37 3.86 7.98
C GLY A 60 -1.83 2.44 8.29
N LYS A 61 -2.15 2.21 9.55
CA LYS A 61 -2.59 0.92 10.04
C LYS A 61 -4.12 0.82 9.95
N TRP A 62 -4.61 -0.32 9.47
CA TRP A 62 -6.05 -0.59 9.46
C TRP A 62 -6.60 -0.59 10.89
N GLY A 63 -7.65 0.18 11.11
CA GLY A 63 -8.19 0.45 12.44
C GLY A 63 -7.81 1.83 12.97
N VAL A 64 -6.67 2.37 12.55
CA VAL A 64 -6.25 3.76 12.83
C VAL A 64 -6.70 4.66 11.69
N VAL A 65 -6.50 4.21 10.45
CA VAL A 65 -7.02 4.90 9.26
C VAL A 65 -8.06 4.00 8.60
N THR A 66 -9.05 4.60 7.94
CA THR A 66 -10.05 3.85 7.20
C THR A 66 -9.48 3.40 5.87
N LEU A 67 -10.10 2.36 5.30
CA LEU A 67 -9.75 1.89 3.96
C LEU A 67 -9.86 3.02 2.94
N LYS A 68 -10.91 3.84 3.04
CA LYS A 68 -11.12 4.98 2.14
C LYS A 68 -9.99 6.00 2.25
N GLN A 69 -9.59 6.34 3.48
CA GLN A 69 -8.50 7.28 3.71
C GLN A 69 -7.18 6.77 3.13
N ALA A 70 -6.89 5.49 3.35
CA ALA A 70 -5.68 4.86 2.80
C ALA A 70 -5.71 4.85 1.28
N ARG A 71 -6.85 4.51 0.69
CA ARG A 71 -7.01 4.45 -0.77
C ARG A 71 -6.84 5.84 -1.40
N ASP A 72 -7.40 6.88 -0.78
CA ASP A 72 -7.28 8.25 -1.27
C ASP A 72 -5.81 8.73 -1.22
N LYS A 73 -5.11 8.42 -0.14
CA LYS A 73 -3.68 8.71 -0.03
C LYS A 73 -2.87 7.96 -1.10
N ALA A 74 -3.20 6.69 -1.31
CA ALA A 74 -2.53 5.89 -2.32
C ALA A 74 -2.72 6.46 -3.72
N ARG A 75 -3.93 6.88 -4.06
CA ARG A 75 -4.21 7.50 -5.37
C ARG A 75 -3.37 8.73 -5.59
N ALA A 76 -3.23 9.59 -4.59
CA ALA A 76 -2.42 10.80 -4.69
C ALA A 76 -0.96 10.45 -4.96
N ILE A 77 -0.41 9.48 -4.23
CA ILE A 77 0.98 9.04 -4.37
C ILE A 77 1.21 8.37 -5.73
N LEU A 78 0.30 7.47 -6.11
CA LEU A 78 0.44 6.72 -7.36
C LEU A 78 0.26 7.62 -8.58
N SER A 79 -0.63 8.61 -8.50
CA SER A 79 -0.82 9.59 -9.57
C SER A 79 0.43 10.46 -9.74
N ALA A 80 1.01 10.93 -8.64
CA ALA A 80 2.25 11.70 -8.68
C ALA A 80 3.39 10.89 -9.27
N ALA A 81 3.51 9.61 -8.90
CA ALA A 81 4.52 8.71 -9.42
C ALA A 81 4.35 8.50 -10.92
N ALA A 82 3.12 8.37 -11.41
CA ALA A 82 2.83 8.19 -12.83
C ALA A 82 3.24 9.42 -13.64
N LEU A 83 3.23 10.61 -13.03
CA LEU A 83 3.66 11.85 -13.66
C LEU A 83 5.16 12.11 -13.55
N GLY A 84 5.90 11.16 -12.99
CA GLY A 84 7.35 11.27 -12.88
C GLY A 84 7.88 11.76 -11.54
N ASP A 85 7.00 12.01 -10.58
CA ASP A 85 7.39 12.38 -9.22
C ASP A 85 7.78 11.15 -8.41
N ASP A 86 8.46 11.37 -7.29
CA ASP A 86 8.82 10.31 -6.36
C ASP A 86 8.43 10.71 -4.94
N PRO A 87 7.13 10.61 -4.59
CA PRO A 87 6.67 10.99 -3.26
C PRO A 87 7.33 10.24 -2.12
N GLY A 88 7.69 8.97 -2.34
CA GLY A 88 8.35 8.15 -1.33
C GLY A 88 9.72 8.66 -0.95
N ARG A 89 10.39 9.37 -1.84
CA ARG A 89 11.69 9.98 -1.57
C ARG A 89 11.60 11.11 -0.55
N ARG A 90 10.44 11.77 -0.50
CA ARG A 90 10.20 12.89 0.43
C ARG A 90 9.44 12.48 1.68
N ALA A 91 9.05 11.20 1.77
CA ALA A 91 8.29 10.71 2.90
C ALA A 91 9.12 10.80 4.19
N PRO A 92 8.50 11.13 5.33
CA PRO A 92 9.19 11.08 6.61
C PRO A 92 9.65 9.66 6.92
N THR A 93 10.67 9.53 7.75
CA THR A 93 11.27 8.22 8.07
C THR A 93 10.23 7.23 8.57
N TRP A 94 9.24 7.68 9.35
CA TRP A 94 8.21 6.80 9.87
C TRP A 94 7.30 6.22 8.77
N ALA A 95 7.19 6.90 7.63
CA ALA A 95 6.39 6.44 6.49
C ALA A 95 7.20 5.53 5.55
N ALA A 96 8.52 5.51 5.70
CA ALA A 96 9.38 4.65 4.89
C ALA A 96 9.23 3.20 5.34
N TRP A 97 9.01 2.31 4.40
CA TRP A 97 8.92 0.90 4.70
C TRP A 97 10.31 0.26 4.61
N PRO A 98 10.78 -0.43 5.66
CA PRO A 98 12.05 -1.15 5.59
C PRO A 98 12.02 -2.35 4.66
#